data_b17c54c8ba5be01815880488b5705b5e
#
_entry.id   b17c54c8ba5be01815880488b5705b5e
#
_cell.length_a   1.000
_cell.length_b   1.000
_cell.length_c   1.000
_cell.angle_alpha   90.00
_cell.angle_beta   90.00
_cell.angle_gamma   90.00
#
_symmetry.space_group_name_H-M   'P 1'
#
loop_
_entity.id
_entity.type
_entity.pdbx_description
1 polymer ?
#
loop_
_entity_poly.entity_id
_entity_poly.type
_entity_poly.pdbx_seq_one_letter_code
_entity_poly.pdbx_strand_id
1 'polypeptide(L)'
;ISTPALADGDEQTLCPVDQKLIDFLTAEINDQISTSRKVVNAVATRLAIEVTRICRKSVRIQASGEVTAWQRSLAQNRVKKYLDYYLLGSRQGRIELHSRLSAIAYRYIAPAKTQLGFQGRCTLLEDFLQGFYIEVLKAFRRENNLGADYTPRTRLELSEYMAFSEHYAKRRISLPGCYNQQLVVLRAQAFARRLPAETSVDIEMAVDSPRGDDAEGFFRSPAIQQIREKMVADTTDPSEAVLRDRIIQELVDYLEAQDQHACVDYLTLRLQDMAASEIDEVLGLSARQRDYLQQRFKYHVEKFAQFHRWELVHQWLGADLEKNFGLSPSEWQVFLEQLTDEQAQLLKLKQQQQEDLENGPSDGAIAQQLKWTPKRVERRWGQLISLAWRVRNQHAKPDQK
;
A
#
# COMPACT_ATOMS: atom_id res chain seq x y z
N ILE A 1 -49.75 3.65 3.40
CA ILE A 1 -48.53 4.02 2.62
C ILE A 1 -47.46 3.06 3.07
N SER A 2 -47.27 1.99 2.26
CA SER A 2 -46.38 0.85 2.55
C SER A 2 -44.93 1.24 2.34
N THR A 3 -44.12 1.02 3.33
CA THR A 3 -42.65 1.09 3.29
C THR A 3 -42.13 -0.14 2.55
N PRO A 4 -41.24 -0.04 1.56
CA PRO A 4 -40.64 -1.22 0.97
C PRO A 4 -39.59 -1.80 1.92
N ALA A 5 -39.70 -3.10 2.16
CA ALA A 5 -38.72 -3.90 2.87
C ALA A 5 -37.37 -3.84 2.15
N LEU A 6 -36.34 -3.42 2.86
CA LEU A 6 -34.94 -3.61 2.45
C LEU A 6 -34.67 -5.11 2.45
N ALA A 7 -34.44 -5.66 1.29
CA ALA A 7 -34.04 -7.05 1.12
C ALA A 7 -32.64 -7.24 1.73
N ASP A 8 -32.57 -7.87 2.88
CA ASP A 8 -31.42 -8.58 3.38
C ASP A 8 -31.13 -9.76 2.43
N GLY A 9 -30.06 -9.67 1.69
CA GLY A 9 -29.73 -10.68 0.70
C GLY A 9 -28.33 -10.53 0.14
N ASP A 10 -27.31 -10.29 0.97
CA ASP A 10 -25.93 -10.67 0.64
C ASP A 10 -25.71 -12.13 1.06
N GLU A 11 -26.37 -13.05 0.37
CA GLU A 11 -25.88 -14.43 0.26
C GLU A 11 -24.47 -14.34 -0.34
N GLN A 12 -23.47 -14.53 0.52
CA GLN A 12 -22.09 -14.79 0.13
C GLN A 12 -22.08 -16.09 -0.70
N THR A 13 -22.43 -15.98 -1.96
CA THR A 13 -22.29 -17.06 -2.93
C THR A 13 -20.79 -17.39 -2.94
N LEU A 14 -20.43 -18.50 -2.29
CA LEU A 14 -19.09 -19.10 -2.33
C LEU A 14 -18.74 -19.25 -3.80
N CYS A 15 -17.94 -18.33 -4.30
CA CYS A 15 -17.48 -18.37 -5.68
C CYS A 15 -16.65 -19.62 -5.92
N PRO A 16 -16.82 -20.30 -7.06
CA PRO A 16 -15.93 -21.38 -7.45
C PRO A 16 -14.51 -20.82 -7.48
N VAL A 17 -13.72 -21.21 -6.49
CA VAL A 17 -12.29 -20.88 -6.47
C VAL A 17 -11.64 -21.70 -7.59
N ASP A 18 -10.83 -21.06 -8.40
CA ASP A 18 -10.14 -21.75 -9.48
C ASP A 18 -9.18 -22.80 -8.89
N GLN A 19 -9.50 -24.07 -9.10
CA GLN A 19 -8.66 -25.19 -8.62
C GLN A 19 -7.21 -25.08 -9.13
N LYS A 20 -7.02 -24.53 -10.33
CA LYS A 20 -5.68 -24.28 -10.88
C LYS A 20 -4.87 -23.31 -10.05
N LEU A 21 -5.52 -22.29 -9.46
CA LEU A 21 -4.86 -21.33 -8.56
C LEU A 21 -4.46 -22.00 -7.24
N ILE A 22 -5.31 -22.88 -6.70
CA ILE A 22 -4.99 -23.65 -5.48
C ILE A 22 -3.81 -24.60 -5.74
N ASP A 23 -3.83 -25.30 -6.86
CA ASP A 23 -2.77 -26.24 -7.23
C ASP A 23 -1.44 -25.50 -7.45
N PHE A 24 -1.47 -24.34 -8.11
CA PHE A 24 -0.32 -23.47 -8.28
C PHE A 24 0.25 -23.01 -6.92
N LEU A 25 -0.58 -22.50 -6.03
CA LEU A 25 -0.17 -22.05 -4.70
C LEU A 25 0.37 -23.19 -3.83
N THR A 26 -0.26 -24.36 -3.93
CA THR A 26 0.19 -25.57 -3.21
C THR A 26 1.56 -26.00 -3.70
N ALA A 27 1.82 -25.97 -5.01
CA ALA A 27 3.12 -26.29 -5.58
C ALA A 27 4.19 -25.29 -5.13
N GLU A 28 3.90 -23.98 -5.24
CA GLU A 28 4.81 -22.90 -4.85
C GLU A 28 5.22 -22.98 -3.36
N ILE A 29 4.26 -23.29 -2.48
CA ILE A 29 4.55 -23.45 -1.05
C ILE A 29 5.37 -24.71 -0.79
N ASN A 30 5.02 -25.84 -1.40
CA ASN A 30 5.72 -27.12 -1.21
C ASN A 30 7.14 -27.14 -1.78
N ASP A 31 7.42 -26.33 -2.79
CA ASP A 31 8.77 -26.20 -3.37
C ASP A 31 9.75 -25.61 -2.36
N GLN A 32 9.29 -24.73 -1.47
CA GLN A 32 10.14 -24.02 -0.56
C GLN A 32 10.11 -24.53 0.89
N ILE A 33 9.05 -25.25 1.28
CA ILE A 33 8.89 -25.72 2.65
C ILE A 33 8.34 -27.15 2.71
N SER A 34 8.88 -27.93 3.65
CA SER A 34 8.37 -29.26 3.98
C SER A 34 7.41 -29.19 5.16
N THR A 35 6.11 -29.28 4.88
CA THR A 35 5.04 -29.20 5.89
C THR A 35 3.89 -30.15 5.52
N SER A 36 3.01 -30.46 6.46
CA SER A 36 1.85 -31.32 6.22
C SER A 36 1.00 -30.82 5.05
N ARG A 37 0.76 -31.68 4.06
CA ARG A 37 -0.05 -31.38 2.87
C ARG A 37 -1.44 -30.82 3.21
N LYS A 38 -2.04 -31.29 4.32
CA LYS A 38 -3.33 -30.77 4.81
C LYS A 38 -3.27 -29.29 5.19
N VAL A 39 -2.18 -28.89 5.86
CA VAL A 39 -1.99 -27.47 6.27
C VAL A 39 -1.71 -26.61 5.05
N VAL A 40 -0.85 -27.08 4.14
CA VAL A 40 -0.53 -26.36 2.89
C VAL A 40 -1.81 -26.13 2.07
N ASN A 41 -2.62 -27.17 1.86
CA ASN A 41 -3.89 -27.03 1.14
C ASN A 41 -4.85 -26.03 1.82
N ALA A 42 -4.95 -26.08 3.14
CA ALA A 42 -5.83 -25.16 3.86
C ALA A 42 -5.39 -23.68 3.70
N VAL A 43 -4.09 -23.41 3.81
CA VAL A 43 -3.52 -22.06 3.60
C VAL A 43 -3.65 -21.63 2.14
N ALA A 44 -3.30 -22.51 1.19
CA ALA A 44 -3.43 -22.24 -0.25
C ALA A 44 -4.88 -21.92 -0.65
N THR A 45 -5.86 -22.68 -0.10
CA THR A 45 -7.28 -22.43 -0.35
C THR A 45 -7.72 -21.06 0.16
N ARG A 46 -7.36 -20.69 1.40
CA ARG A 46 -7.69 -19.36 1.95
C ARG A 46 -7.07 -18.25 1.12
N LEU A 47 -5.82 -18.42 0.74
CA LEU A 47 -5.12 -17.45 -0.11
C LEU A 47 -5.76 -17.33 -1.50
N ALA A 48 -6.17 -18.45 -2.11
CA ALA A 48 -6.87 -18.43 -3.40
C ALA A 48 -8.22 -17.71 -3.31
N ILE A 49 -8.98 -17.91 -2.22
CA ILE A 49 -10.22 -17.18 -1.94
C ILE A 49 -9.95 -15.69 -1.81
N GLU A 50 -8.95 -15.31 -1.02
CA GLU A 50 -8.55 -13.89 -0.85
C GLU A 50 -8.19 -13.26 -2.19
N VAL A 51 -7.29 -13.87 -2.95
CA VAL A 51 -6.83 -13.38 -4.25
C VAL A 51 -7.98 -13.24 -5.25
N THR A 52 -8.86 -14.25 -5.33
CA THR A 52 -10.02 -14.22 -6.22
C THR A 52 -10.99 -13.09 -5.85
N ARG A 53 -11.28 -12.94 -4.55
CA ARG A 53 -12.12 -11.85 -4.02
C ARG A 53 -11.56 -10.48 -4.37
N ILE A 54 -10.25 -10.31 -4.18
CA ILE A 54 -9.50 -9.08 -4.47
C ILE A 54 -9.59 -8.74 -5.95
N CYS A 55 -9.25 -9.67 -6.83
CA CYS A 55 -9.26 -9.44 -8.28
C CYS A 55 -10.65 -9.11 -8.80
N ARG A 56 -11.72 -9.66 -8.20
CA ARG A 56 -13.10 -9.32 -8.57
C ARG A 56 -13.51 -7.91 -8.16
N LYS A 57 -13.12 -7.47 -6.97
CA LYS A 57 -13.47 -6.14 -6.44
C LYS A 57 -12.69 -5.02 -7.08
N SER A 58 -11.51 -5.29 -7.61
CA SER A 58 -10.66 -4.28 -8.21
C SER A 58 -11.15 -3.90 -9.61
N VAL A 59 -11.71 -2.70 -9.74
CA VAL A 59 -12.12 -2.13 -11.02
C VAL A 59 -10.96 -2.08 -12.01
N ARG A 60 -9.76 -1.79 -11.52
CA ARG A 60 -8.53 -1.71 -12.32
C ARG A 60 -8.15 -3.07 -12.91
N ILE A 61 -8.18 -4.13 -12.09
CA ILE A 61 -7.86 -5.49 -12.54
C ILE A 61 -8.90 -5.95 -13.57
N GLN A 62 -10.19 -5.67 -13.32
CA GLN A 62 -11.25 -6.03 -14.25
C GLN A 62 -11.12 -5.27 -15.57
N ALA A 63 -10.79 -3.99 -15.54
CA ALA A 63 -10.59 -3.18 -16.72
C ALA A 63 -9.38 -3.58 -17.57
N SER A 64 -8.34 -4.20 -16.95
CA SER A 64 -7.14 -4.63 -17.67
C SER A 64 -7.34 -5.83 -18.60
N GLY A 65 -8.43 -6.60 -18.43
CA GLY A 65 -8.67 -7.86 -19.15
C GLY A 65 -7.74 -9.02 -18.74
N GLU A 66 -6.67 -8.76 -17.99
CA GLU A 66 -5.63 -9.75 -17.62
C GLU A 66 -5.82 -10.30 -16.21
N VAL A 67 -7.05 -10.62 -15.82
CA VAL A 67 -7.38 -11.05 -14.45
C VAL A 67 -6.52 -12.23 -13.97
N THR A 68 -6.24 -13.21 -14.83
CA THR A 68 -5.45 -14.39 -14.48
C THR A 68 -3.98 -14.05 -14.20
N ALA A 69 -3.39 -13.15 -14.97
CA ALA A 69 -2.02 -12.67 -14.74
C ALA A 69 -1.93 -11.91 -13.40
N TRP A 70 -2.91 -11.08 -13.10
CA TRP A 70 -3.01 -10.38 -11.83
C TRP A 70 -3.22 -11.32 -10.64
N GLN A 71 -4.06 -12.36 -10.79
CA GLN A 71 -4.24 -13.39 -9.76
C GLN A 71 -2.91 -14.07 -9.44
N ARG A 72 -2.15 -14.47 -10.47
CA ARG A 72 -0.86 -15.11 -10.26
C ARG A 72 0.15 -14.20 -9.59
N SER A 73 0.29 -12.97 -10.06
CA SER A 73 1.22 -11.98 -9.50
C SER A 73 0.90 -11.66 -8.03
N LEU A 74 -0.39 -11.44 -7.71
CA LEU A 74 -0.84 -11.20 -6.35
C LEU A 74 -0.60 -12.42 -5.44
N ALA A 75 -0.90 -13.63 -5.94
CA ALA A 75 -0.68 -14.87 -5.23
C ALA A 75 0.80 -15.08 -4.89
N GLN A 76 1.71 -14.88 -5.84
CA GLN A 76 3.14 -14.98 -5.63
C GLN A 76 3.66 -13.98 -4.59
N ASN A 77 3.22 -12.73 -4.68
CA ASN A 77 3.59 -11.70 -3.70
C ASN A 77 3.16 -12.09 -2.28
N ARG A 78 1.94 -12.64 -2.14
CA ARG A 78 1.44 -13.11 -0.84
C ARG A 78 2.22 -14.32 -0.31
N VAL A 79 2.47 -15.31 -1.15
CA VAL A 79 3.26 -16.50 -0.78
C VAL A 79 4.65 -16.11 -0.35
N LYS A 80 5.35 -15.24 -1.10
CA LYS A 80 6.67 -14.74 -0.72
C LYS A 80 6.65 -14.18 0.71
N LYS A 81 5.66 -13.37 1.05
CA LYS A 81 5.53 -12.80 2.39
C LYS A 81 5.27 -13.85 3.48
N TYR A 82 4.47 -14.89 3.18
CA TYR A 82 4.27 -16.01 4.11
C TYR A 82 5.56 -16.77 4.35
N LEU A 83 6.34 -17.00 3.30
CA LEU A 83 7.63 -17.68 3.36
C LEU A 83 8.68 -16.88 4.13
N ASP A 84 8.73 -15.57 3.95
CA ASP A 84 9.61 -14.69 4.73
C ASP A 84 9.37 -14.89 6.24
N TYR A 85 8.11 -14.82 6.70
CA TYR A 85 7.77 -15.08 8.09
C TYR A 85 7.99 -16.53 8.52
N TYR A 86 7.76 -17.49 7.63
CA TYR A 86 8.02 -18.90 7.91
C TYR A 86 9.50 -19.15 8.15
N LEU A 87 10.39 -18.58 7.35
CA LEU A 87 11.84 -18.72 7.47
C LEU A 87 12.37 -18.07 8.76
N LEU A 88 11.84 -16.93 9.15
CA LEU A 88 12.17 -16.29 10.43
C LEU A 88 11.78 -17.16 11.64
N GLY A 89 10.74 -17.95 11.50
CA GLY A 89 10.20 -18.77 12.59
C GLY A 89 9.26 -18.01 13.52
N SER A 90 8.61 -18.75 14.42
CA SER A 90 7.49 -18.21 15.21
C SER A 90 7.90 -17.11 16.20
N ARG A 91 9.10 -17.19 16.79
CA ARG A 91 9.60 -16.19 17.74
C ARG A 91 10.09 -14.95 17.02
N GLN A 92 11.02 -15.12 16.08
CA GLN A 92 11.64 -14.00 15.37
C GLN A 92 10.63 -13.29 14.46
N GLY A 93 9.73 -14.05 13.81
CA GLY A 93 8.66 -13.46 13.00
C GLY A 93 7.70 -12.56 13.80
N ARG A 94 7.37 -12.96 15.06
CA ARG A 94 6.57 -12.10 15.95
C ARG A 94 7.32 -10.84 16.38
N ILE A 95 8.60 -10.96 16.70
CA ILE A 95 9.46 -9.82 17.04
C ILE A 95 9.52 -8.86 15.86
N GLU A 96 9.76 -9.37 14.67
CA GLU A 96 9.84 -8.58 13.45
C GLU A 96 8.52 -7.86 13.13
N LEU A 97 7.39 -8.57 13.18
CA LEU A 97 6.06 -7.97 13.01
C LEU A 97 5.82 -6.86 14.03
N HIS A 98 6.09 -7.14 15.31
CA HIS A 98 5.91 -6.17 16.40
C HIS A 98 6.79 -4.94 16.19
N SER A 99 8.05 -5.13 15.84
CA SER A 99 9.02 -4.04 15.55
C SER A 99 8.53 -3.16 14.41
N ARG A 100 8.09 -3.77 13.30
CA ARG A 100 7.57 -3.03 12.13
C ARG A 100 6.32 -2.20 12.47
N LEU A 101 5.37 -2.78 13.19
CA LEU A 101 4.16 -2.06 13.59
C LEU A 101 4.44 -0.97 14.62
N SER A 102 5.35 -1.24 15.55
CA SER A 102 5.83 -0.28 16.55
C SER A 102 6.46 0.94 15.90
N ALA A 103 7.35 0.73 14.94
CA ALA A 103 8.03 1.81 14.22
C ALA A 103 7.03 2.77 13.53
N ILE A 104 5.93 2.22 12.96
CA ILE A 104 4.90 3.05 12.34
C ILE A 104 4.03 3.77 13.39
N ALA A 105 3.58 3.03 14.43
CA ALA A 105 2.63 3.55 15.40
C ALA A 105 3.24 4.55 16.39
N TYR A 106 4.53 4.40 16.73
CA TYR A 106 5.23 5.15 17.77
C TYR A 106 5.06 6.66 17.68
N ARG A 107 5.07 7.22 16.47
CA ARG A 107 4.92 8.65 16.23
C ARG A 107 3.52 9.18 16.50
N TYR A 108 2.53 8.31 16.45
CA TYR A 108 1.11 8.68 16.50
C TYR A 108 0.43 8.25 17.79
N ILE A 109 1.16 7.55 18.68
CA ILE A 109 0.58 6.93 19.88
C ILE A 109 0.33 7.92 21.02
N ALA A 110 1.05 9.02 21.05
CA ALA A 110 0.90 10.04 22.08
C ALA A 110 0.28 11.32 21.52
N PRO A 111 -0.57 12.04 22.30
CA PRO A 111 -1.07 13.35 21.91
C PRO A 111 0.09 14.34 21.69
N ALA A 112 -0.02 15.20 20.66
CA ALA A 112 1.06 16.10 20.26
C ALA A 112 1.51 17.09 21.36
N LYS A 113 0.68 17.30 22.37
CA LYS A 113 0.96 18.22 23.50
C LYS A 113 1.53 17.53 24.74
N THR A 114 1.62 16.21 24.75
CA THR A 114 2.03 15.44 25.94
C THR A 114 3.53 15.17 25.89
N GLN A 115 4.27 15.66 26.85
CA GLN A 115 5.70 15.37 27.01
C GLN A 115 5.88 14.06 27.77
N LEU A 116 5.59 12.94 27.11
CA LEU A 116 5.86 11.60 27.65
C LEU A 116 7.33 11.24 27.46
N GLY A 117 7.95 10.75 28.52
CA GLY A 117 9.26 10.10 28.43
C GLY A 117 9.20 8.83 27.59
N PHE A 118 10.37 8.33 27.21
CA PHE A 118 10.51 7.10 26.39
C PHE A 118 9.71 5.92 26.95
N GLN A 119 9.84 5.66 28.27
CA GLN A 119 9.16 4.53 28.92
C GLN A 119 7.64 4.64 28.85
N GLY A 120 7.09 5.85 29.08
CA GLY A 120 5.64 6.07 28.97
C GLY A 120 5.10 5.84 27.55
N ARG A 121 5.85 6.24 26.52
CA ARG A 121 5.48 5.97 25.13
C ARG A 121 5.55 4.46 24.80
N CYS A 122 6.53 3.73 25.32
CA CYS A 122 6.62 2.29 25.13
C CYS A 122 5.42 1.56 25.75
N THR A 123 5.02 1.94 26.96
CA THR A 123 3.83 1.36 27.61
C THR A 123 2.56 1.61 26.80
N LEU A 124 2.33 2.86 26.36
CA LEU A 124 1.18 3.18 25.51
C LEU A 124 1.19 2.42 24.18
N LEU A 125 2.38 2.21 23.61
CA LEU A 125 2.53 1.45 22.37
C LEU A 125 2.17 -0.01 22.57
N GLU A 126 2.58 -0.62 23.67
CA GLU A 126 2.24 -2.01 24.03
C GLU A 126 0.73 -2.17 24.21
N ASP A 127 0.08 -1.27 24.96
CA ASP A 127 -1.37 -1.26 25.15
C ASP A 127 -2.13 -1.12 23.84
N PHE A 128 -1.69 -0.20 23.00
CA PHE A 128 -2.26 0.00 21.66
C PHE A 128 -2.14 -1.26 20.82
N LEU A 129 -0.93 -1.84 20.72
CA LEU A 129 -0.69 -3.00 19.88
C LEU A 129 -1.43 -4.24 20.36
N GLN A 130 -1.61 -4.42 21.68
CA GLN A 130 -2.43 -5.48 22.23
C GLN A 130 -3.87 -5.38 21.74
N GLY A 131 -4.47 -4.21 21.83
CA GLY A 131 -5.82 -3.96 21.31
C GLY A 131 -5.91 -4.15 19.80
N PHE A 132 -4.89 -3.67 19.06
CA PHE A 132 -4.81 -3.80 17.62
C PHE A 132 -4.72 -5.26 17.16
N TYR A 133 -3.91 -6.11 17.81
CA TYR A 133 -3.83 -7.53 17.48
C TYR A 133 -5.14 -8.28 17.71
N ILE A 134 -5.95 -7.89 18.70
CA ILE A 134 -7.29 -8.43 18.88
C ILE A 134 -8.20 -8.07 17.69
N GLU A 135 -8.14 -6.83 17.22
CA GLU A 135 -8.86 -6.38 16.03
C GLU A 135 -8.42 -7.17 14.78
N VAL A 136 -7.11 -7.32 14.58
CA VAL A 136 -6.53 -8.07 13.46
C VAL A 136 -6.99 -9.53 13.47
N LEU A 137 -7.00 -10.20 14.64
CA LEU A 137 -7.44 -11.59 14.74
C LEU A 137 -8.91 -11.75 14.37
N LYS A 138 -9.76 -10.83 14.81
CA LYS A 138 -11.18 -10.81 14.43
C LYS A 138 -11.34 -10.60 12.92
N ALA A 139 -10.59 -9.68 12.34
CA ALA A 139 -10.60 -9.42 10.90
C ALA A 139 -10.10 -10.65 10.11
N PHE A 140 -9.02 -11.30 10.56
CA PHE A 140 -8.48 -12.51 9.94
C PHE A 140 -9.51 -13.64 9.89
N ARG A 141 -10.18 -13.89 11.02
CA ARG A 141 -11.24 -14.91 11.11
C ARG A 141 -12.39 -14.61 10.17
N ARG A 142 -12.87 -13.38 10.16
CA ARG A 142 -13.98 -12.95 9.30
C ARG A 142 -13.63 -13.04 7.81
N GLU A 143 -12.49 -12.51 7.42
CA GLU A 143 -12.09 -12.46 6.00
C GLU A 143 -11.80 -13.84 5.41
N ASN A 144 -11.41 -14.80 6.26
CA ASN A 144 -11.15 -16.19 5.88
C ASN A 144 -12.29 -17.16 6.21
N ASN A 145 -13.45 -16.65 6.64
CA ASN A 145 -14.62 -17.47 7.06
C ASN A 145 -14.26 -18.53 8.11
N LEU A 146 -13.43 -18.17 9.09
CA LEU A 146 -12.99 -19.06 10.16
C LEU A 146 -13.87 -18.88 11.40
N GLY A 147 -14.04 -19.98 12.16
CA GLY A 147 -14.77 -19.94 13.42
C GLY A 147 -14.15 -19.00 14.46
N ALA A 148 -14.97 -18.55 15.41
CA ALA A 148 -14.52 -17.65 16.48
C ALA A 148 -13.39 -18.24 17.34
N ASP A 149 -13.29 -19.56 17.43
CA ASP A 149 -12.27 -20.26 18.22
C ASP A 149 -10.99 -20.58 17.43
N TYR A 150 -10.96 -20.24 16.15
CA TYR A 150 -9.77 -20.50 15.33
C TYR A 150 -8.56 -19.74 15.86
N THR A 151 -7.46 -20.46 16.03
CA THR A 151 -6.13 -19.90 16.31
C THR A 151 -5.09 -20.60 15.45
N PRO A 152 -4.10 -19.87 14.89
CA PRO A 152 -2.99 -20.49 14.14
C PRO A 152 -2.23 -21.47 15.05
N ARG A 153 -2.11 -22.73 14.64
CA ARG A 153 -1.47 -23.79 15.43
C ARG A 153 -0.15 -24.24 14.84
N THR A 154 -0.03 -24.17 13.53
CA THR A 154 1.19 -24.56 12.81
C THR A 154 2.05 -23.36 12.49
N ARG A 155 3.33 -23.60 12.20
CA ARG A 155 4.26 -22.53 11.79
C ARG A 155 3.79 -21.82 10.52
N LEU A 156 3.23 -22.54 9.54
CA LEU A 156 2.73 -21.96 8.31
C LEU A 156 1.48 -21.10 8.55
N GLU A 157 0.51 -21.59 9.32
CA GLU A 157 -0.67 -20.80 9.69
C GLU A 157 -0.30 -19.54 10.49
N LEU A 158 0.72 -19.63 11.36
CA LEU A 158 1.21 -18.47 12.08
C LEU A 158 1.87 -17.46 11.15
N SER A 159 2.60 -17.94 10.15
CA SER A 159 3.22 -17.08 9.12
C SER A 159 2.18 -16.38 8.25
N GLU A 160 1.12 -17.09 7.86
CA GLU A 160 -0.05 -16.54 7.19
C GLU A 160 -0.70 -15.42 8.03
N TYR A 161 -0.93 -15.68 9.33
CA TYR A 161 -1.50 -14.69 10.23
C TYR A 161 -0.59 -13.46 10.42
N MET A 162 0.73 -13.65 10.55
CA MET A 162 1.68 -12.55 10.67
C MET A 162 1.71 -11.69 9.41
N ALA A 163 1.75 -12.31 8.23
CA ALA A 163 1.69 -11.59 6.97
C ALA A 163 0.36 -10.87 6.78
N PHE A 164 -0.76 -11.49 7.12
CA PHE A 164 -2.06 -10.84 7.13
C PHE A 164 -2.07 -9.63 8.07
N SER A 165 -1.51 -9.76 9.27
CA SER A 165 -1.45 -8.68 10.27
C SER A 165 -0.69 -7.46 9.72
N GLU A 166 0.45 -7.68 9.07
CA GLU A 166 1.21 -6.62 8.44
C GLU A 166 0.43 -5.95 7.29
N HIS A 167 -0.22 -6.74 6.43
CA HIS A 167 -1.04 -6.21 5.35
C HIS A 167 -2.26 -5.45 5.87
N TYR A 168 -2.94 -5.98 6.88
CA TYR A 168 -4.08 -5.32 7.50
C TYR A 168 -3.68 -3.97 8.10
N ALA A 169 -2.57 -3.90 8.82
CA ALA A 169 -2.04 -2.67 9.40
C ALA A 169 -1.69 -1.61 8.34
N LYS A 170 -1.14 -2.04 7.22
CA LYS A 170 -0.72 -1.17 6.11
C LYS A 170 -1.82 -0.85 5.10
N ARG A 171 -3.05 -1.35 5.29
CA ARG A 171 -4.19 -0.99 4.43
C ARG A 171 -4.36 0.52 4.42
N ARG A 172 -4.43 1.08 3.22
CA ARG A 172 -4.63 2.51 3.04
C ARG A 172 -6.10 2.85 3.03
N ILE A 173 -6.47 3.87 3.77
CA ILE A 173 -7.84 4.31 3.95
C ILE A 173 -7.92 5.77 3.57
N SER A 174 -8.92 6.11 2.74
CA SER A 174 -9.25 7.48 2.40
C SER A 174 -10.53 7.87 3.12
N LEU A 175 -10.43 8.81 4.04
CA LEU A 175 -11.57 9.40 4.74
C LEU A 175 -11.66 10.88 4.39
N PRO A 176 -12.83 11.51 4.47
CA PRO A 176 -12.96 12.97 4.36
C PRO A 176 -11.98 13.66 5.32
N GLY A 177 -11.03 14.42 4.77
CA GLY A 177 -9.99 15.12 5.56
C GLY A 177 -8.72 14.31 5.87
N CYS A 178 -8.68 13.00 5.54
CA CYS A 178 -7.50 12.13 5.74
C CYS A 178 -7.34 11.21 4.53
N TYR A 179 -6.62 11.66 3.53
CA TYR A 179 -6.42 10.86 2.31
C TYR A 179 -5.25 9.88 2.44
N ASN A 180 -5.48 8.64 2.04
CA ASN A 180 -4.45 7.63 1.81
C ASN A 180 -3.56 7.31 3.03
N GLN A 181 -4.13 7.29 4.25
CA GLN A 181 -3.40 6.92 5.46
C GLN A 181 -3.46 5.43 5.76
N GLN A 182 -2.40 4.90 6.37
CA GLN A 182 -2.37 3.52 6.82
C GLN A 182 -3.33 3.30 7.99
N LEU A 183 -4.01 2.13 8.01
CA LEU A 183 -4.98 1.79 9.06
C LEU A 183 -4.37 1.85 10.46
N VAL A 184 -3.15 1.32 10.65
CA VAL A 184 -2.47 1.34 11.94
C VAL A 184 -2.23 2.77 12.44
N VAL A 185 -1.91 3.71 11.54
CA VAL A 185 -1.75 5.13 11.88
C VAL A 185 -3.07 5.74 12.34
N LEU A 186 -4.15 5.50 11.60
CA LEU A 186 -5.49 5.98 11.99
C LEU A 186 -5.93 5.42 13.34
N ARG A 187 -5.63 4.15 13.61
CA ARG A 187 -5.93 3.52 14.89
C ARG A 187 -5.08 4.08 16.03
N ALA A 188 -3.78 4.30 15.80
CA ALA A 188 -2.90 4.92 16.79
C ALA A 188 -3.33 6.36 17.12
N GLN A 189 -3.69 7.16 16.13
CA GLN A 189 -4.24 8.50 16.35
C GLN A 189 -5.57 8.47 17.10
N ALA A 190 -6.45 7.51 16.79
CA ALA A 190 -7.71 7.34 17.51
C ALA A 190 -7.49 6.88 18.96
N PHE A 191 -6.49 6.05 19.20
CA PHE A 191 -6.08 5.65 20.54
C PHE A 191 -5.53 6.85 21.32
N ALA A 192 -4.60 7.61 20.75
CA ALA A 192 -4.02 8.80 21.38
C ALA A 192 -5.08 9.86 21.76
N ARG A 193 -6.15 10.00 20.97
CA ARG A 193 -7.26 10.93 21.28
C ARG A 193 -8.14 10.49 22.45
N ARG A 194 -8.12 9.20 22.79
CA ARG A 194 -8.89 8.63 23.90
C ARG A 194 -8.15 8.67 25.24
N LEU A 195 -6.82 8.89 25.17
CA LEU A 195 -6.05 9.09 26.39
C LEU A 195 -6.53 10.36 27.07
N PRO A 196 -6.83 10.31 28.38
CA PRO A 196 -7.14 11.52 29.12
C PRO A 196 -5.94 12.47 29.01
N ALA A 197 -6.21 13.78 28.86
CA ALA A 197 -5.16 14.77 29.00
C ALA A 197 -4.53 14.55 30.39
N GLU A 198 -3.20 14.38 30.45
CA GLU A 198 -2.49 14.33 31.72
C GLU A 198 -2.71 15.68 32.44
N THR A 199 -3.76 15.75 33.21
CA THR A 199 -3.84 16.65 34.35
C THR A 199 -3.10 15.93 35.47
N SER A 200 -2.16 16.61 36.10
CA SER A 200 -1.64 16.17 37.40
C SER A 200 -2.87 16.21 38.34
N VAL A 201 -3.51 15.05 38.47
CA VAL A 201 -4.66 14.88 39.34
C VAL A 201 -4.08 14.68 40.72
N ASP A 202 -4.30 15.67 41.58
CA ASP A 202 -4.15 15.50 43.00
C ASP A 202 -4.99 14.26 43.39
N ILE A 203 -4.37 13.28 44.00
CA ILE A 203 -4.99 11.99 44.33
C ILE A 203 -6.29 12.16 45.15
N GLU A 204 -6.42 13.27 45.87
CA GLU A 204 -7.62 13.59 46.64
C GLU A 204 -8.83 14.00 45.78
N MET A 205 -8.64 14.52 44.57
CA MET A 205 -9.76 14.85 43.64
C MET A 205 -10.22 13.65 42.76
N ALA A 206 -9.48 12.56 42.69
CA ALA A 206 -9.84 11.42 41.89
C ALA A 206 -10.97 10.56 42.49
N VAL A 207 -11.34 10.81 43.76
CA VAL A 207 -12.35 10.01 44.49
C VAL A 207 -13.78 10.49 44.20
N ASP A 208 -13.97 11.73 43.71
CA ASP A 208 -15.29 12.37 43.59
C ASP A 208 -15.79 12.63 42.17
N SER A 209 -15.15 12.11 41.13
CA SER A 209 -15.64 12.35 39.78
C SER A 209 -16.64 11.27 39.32
N PRO A 210 -17.84 11.64 38.89
CA PRO A 210 -18.82 10.71 38.39
C PRO A 210 -18.32 10.09 37.05
N ARG A 211 -18.30 8.79 36.99
CA ARG A 211 -17.98 8.02 35.79
C ARG A 211 -19.00 8.30 34.69
N GLY A 212 -18.60 9.06 33.68
CA GLY A 212 -19.36 9.24 32.45
C GLY A 212 -19.24 8.03 31.54
N ASP A 213 -20.09 7.04 31.73
CA ASP A 213 -20.12 5.74 31.04
C ASP A 213 -20.73 5.80 29.63
N ASP A 214 -21.31 6.96 29.23
CA ASP A 214 -22.17 7.06 28.03
C ASP A 214 -21.41 7.24 26.71
N ALA A 215 -20.20 7.75 26.73
CA ALA A 215 -19.43 7.98 25.49
C ALA A 215 -18.72 6.72 24.98
N GLU A 216 -18.34 5.81 25.87
CA GLU A 216 -17.70 4.54 25.50
C GLU A 216 -18.68 3.53 24.88
N GLY A 217 -19.93 3.54 25.31
CA GLY A 217 -20.97 2.64 24.79
C GLY A 217 -21.31 2.88 23.32
N PHE A 218 -21.30 4.15 22.90
CA PHE A 218 -21.63 4.53 21.52
C PHE A 218 -20.57 4.03 20.50
N PHE A 219 -19.29 4.12 20.85
CA PHE A 219 -18.20 3.66 19.96
C PHE A 219 -17.97 2.14 19.98
N ARG A 220 -18.51 1.43 20.96
CA ARG A 220 -18.50 -0.03 21.07
C ARG A 220 -19.71 -0.69 20.43
N SER A 221 -20.66 0.08 19.91
CA SER A 221 -21.84 -0.43 19.21
C SER A 221 -21.41 -1.36 18.08
N PRO A 222 -21.94 -2.61 18.01
CA PRO A 222 -21.63 -3.56 16.94
C PRO A 222 -21.89 -2.99 15.54
N ALA A 223 -22.93 -2.15 15.41
CA ALA A 223 -23.29 -1.51 14.15
C ALA A 223 -22.21 -0.52 13.67
N ILE A 224 -21.64 0.30 14.55
CA ILE A 224 -20.57 1.23 14.21
C ILE A 224 -19.27 0.48 13.90
N GLN A 225 -19.01 -0.62 14.61
CA GLN A 225 -17.88 -1.50 14.29
C GLN A 225 -18.05 -2.14 12.91
N GLN A 226 -19.24 -2.66 12.57
CA GLN A 226 -19.51 -3.24 11.25
C GLN A 226 -19.41 -2.22 10.12
N ILE A 227 -19.97 -1.00 10.29
CA ILE A 227 -19.85 0.08 9.30
C ILE A 227 -18.37 0.44 9.10
N ARG A 228 -17.62 0.58 10.20
CA ARG A 228 -16.20 0.91 10.16
C ARG A 228 -15.36 -0.19 9.50
N GLU A 229 -15.69 -1.47 9.79
CA GLU A 229 -15.06 -2.63 9.18
C GLU A 229 -15.38 -2.75 7.69
N LYS A 230 -16.63 -2.45 7.30
CA LYS A 230 -17.06 -2.43 5.90
C LYS A 230 -16.35 -1.31 5.12
N MET A 231 -16.22 -0.11 5.69
CA MET A 231 -15.46 1.00 5.08
C MET A 231 -13.97 0.67 4.90
N VAL A 232 -13.36 -0.06 5.86
CA VAL A 232 -11.96 -0.50 5.75
C VAL A 232 -11.79 -1.56 4.66
N ALA A 233 -12.77 -2.46 4.50
CA ALA A 233 -12.73 -3.51 3.48
C ALA A 233 -12.94 -2.97 2.06
N ASP A 234 -13.73 -1.90 1.90
CA ASP A 234 -14.16 -1.40 0.59
C ASP A 234 -13.23 -0.30 -0.01
N THR A 235 -12.34 0.30 0.78
CA THR A 235 -11.60 1.51 0.36
C THR A 235 -10.22 1.29 -0.22
N THR A 236 -9.69 0.06 -0.25
CA THR A 236 -8.33 -0.16 -0.77
C THR A 236 -8.33 -1.13 -1.93
N ASP A 237 -7.92 -0.68 -3.11
CA ASP A 237 -7.63 -1.56 -4.24
C ASP A 237 -6.29 -2.28 -3.99
N PRO A 238 -6.27 -3.59 -3.77
CA PRO A 238 -5.04 -4.33 -3.49
C PRO A 238 -4.08 -4.40 -4.69
N SER A 239 -4.54 -4.11 -5.90
CA SER A 239 -3.67 -3.97 -7.07
C SER A 239 -2.67 -2.84 -6.89
N GLU A 240 -3.05 -1.78 -6.16
CA GLU A 240 -2.17 -0.66 -5.83
C GLU A 240 -0.98 -1.12 -4.96
N ALA A 241 -1.20 -2.02 -3.99
CA ALA A 241 -0.14 -2.55 -3.16
C ALA A 241 0.85 -3.41 -3.97
N VAL A 242 0.35 -4.26 -4.87
CA VAL A 242 1.19 -5.10 -5.75
C VAL A 242 2.00 -4.23 -6.71
N LEU A 243 1.38 -3.23 -7.32
CA LEU A 243 2.08 -2.29 -8.22
C LEU A 243 3.16 -1.53 -7.47
N ARG A 244 2.85 -1.04 -6.28
CA ARG A 244 3.83 -0.33 -5.45
C ARG A 244 5.03 -1.21 -5.10
N ASP A 245 4.79 -2.45 -4.64
CA ASP A 245 5.87 -3.35 -4.27
C ASP A 245 6.71 -3.72 -5.49
N ARG A 246 6.10 -3.89 -6.67
CA ARG A 246 6.81 -4.08 -7.93
C ARG A 246 7.64 -2.86 -8.32
N ILE A 247 7.10 -1.64 -8.20
CA ILE A 247 7.83 -0.40 -8.50
C ILE A 247 9.03 -0.26 -7.56
N ILE A 248 8.86 -0.55 -6.28
CA ILE A 248 9.95 -0.49 -5.31
C ILE A 248 11.06 -1.46 -5.70
N GLN A 249 10.72 -2.71 -6.06
CA GLN A 249 11.70 -3.70 -6.48
C GLN A 249 12.45 -3.24 -7.74
N GLU A 250 11.73 -2.83 -8.78
CA GLU A 250 12.31 -2.34 -10.02
C GLU A 250 13.19 -1.09 -9.82
N LEU A 251 12.82 -0.22 -8.87
CA LEU A 251 13.63 0.95 -8.51
C LEU A 251 14.91 0.54 -7.78
N VAL A 252 14.85 -0.43 -6.88
CA VAL A 252 16.02 -0.99 -6.21
C VAL A 252 16.96 -1.59 -7.24
N ASP A 253 16.46 -2.47 -8.12
CA ASP A 253 17.24 -3.11 -9.17
C ASP A 253 17.90 -2.07 -10.10
N TYR A 254 17.17 -0.99 -10.44
CA TYR A 254 17.70 0.11 -11.22
C TYR A 254 18.81 0.88 -10.48
N LEU A 255 18.63 1.16 -9.19
CA LEU A 255 19.64 1.88 -8.39
C LEU A 255 20.91 1.05 -8.21
N GLU A 256 20.77 -0.27 -8.00
CA GLU A 256 21.89 -1.21 -7.93
C GLU A 256 22.65 -1.28 -9.25
N ALA A 257 21.93 -1.38 -10.38
CA ALA A 257 22.53 -1.35 -11.72
C ALA A 257 23.27 -0.04 -12.05
N GLN A 258 22.99 1.04 -11.32
CA GLN A 258 23.67 2.34 -11.43
C GLN A 258 24.74 2.56 -10.34
N ASP A 259 25.11 1.52 -9.56
CA ASP A 259 26.06 1.61 -8.42
C ASP A 259 25.64 2.64 -7.36
N GLN A 260 24.33 2.82 -7.15
CA GLN A 260 23.80 3.80 -6.20
C GLN A 260 23.38 3.16 -4.87
N HIS A 261 24.25 2.35 -4.25
CA HIS A 261 23.95 1.61 -3.02
C HIS A 261 23.48 2.52 -1.87
N ALA A 262 24.09 3.70 -1.69
CA ALA A 262 23.65 4.65 -0.67
C ALA A 262 22.21 5.14 -0.89
N CYS A 263 21.74 5.20 -2.15
CA CYS A 263 20.34 5.52 -2.46
C CYS A 263 19.40 4.36 -2.13
N VAL A 264 19.85 3.11 -2.29
CA VAL A 264 19.10 1.90 -1.90
C VAL A 264 18.92 1.86 -0.40
N ASP A 265 20.00 2.08 0.37
CA ASP A 265 19.94 2.12 1.83
C ASP A 265 19.00 3.23 2.32
N TYR A 266 19.11 4.42 1.73
CA TYR A 266 18.21 5.55 2.02
C TYR A 266 16.76 5.21 1.72
N LEU A 267 16.46 4.60 0.57
CA LEU A 267 15.11 4.16 0.20
C LEU A 267 14.56 3.14 1.20
N THR A 268 15.37 2.13 1.56
CA THR A 268 14.99 1.08 2.51
C THR A 268 14.59 1.66 3.86
N LEU A 269 15.39 2.58 4.40
CA LEU A 269 15.11 3.25 5.67
C LEU A 269 13.87 4.17 5.58
N ARG A 270 13.69 4.86 4.46
CA ARG A 270 12.48 5.68 4.21
C ARG A 270 11.22 4.84 4.11
N LEU A 271 11.28 3.64 3.52
CA LEU A 271 10.15 2.71 3.45
C LEU A 271 9.78 2.13 4.83
N GLN A 272 10.71 2.17 5.78
CA GLN A 272 10.45 1.84 7.18
C GLN A 272 9.90 3.02 7.99
N ASP A 273 9.53 4.13 7.33
CA ASP A 273 9.02 5.36 7.95
C ASP A 273 9.99 6.03 8.95
N MET A 274 11.28 5.79 8.83
CA MET A 274 12.29 6.43 9.68
C MET A 274 12.37 7.94 9.45
N ALA A 275 12.57 8.70 10.52
CA ALA A 275 12.78 10.13 10.43
C ALA A 275 14.12 10.47 9.78
N ALA A 276 14.23 11.66 9.19
CA ALA A 276 15.46 12.08 8.53
C ALA A 276 16.68 12.08 9.48
N SER A 277 16.48 12.48 10.74
CA SER A 277 17.53 12.46 11.78
C SER A 277 17.98 11.04 12.15
N GLU A 278 17.04 10.07 12.18
CA GLU A 278 17.35 8.67 12.47
C GLU A 278 18.11 8.03 11.29
N ILE A 279 17.76 8.39 10.07
CA ILE A 279 18.46 7.95 8.85
C ILE A 279 19.90 8.51 8.85
N ASP A 280 20.07 9.78 9.23
CA ASP A 280 21.40 10.40 9.35
C ASP A 280 22.28 9.64 10.34
N GLU A 281 21.73 9.26 11.48
CA GLU A 281 22.44 8.50 12.53
C GLU A 281 22.82 7.09 12.04
N VAL A 282 21.86 6.37 11.41
CA VAL A 282 22.11 5.00 10.91
C VAL A 282 23.15 4.98 9.80
N LEU A 283 23.09 5.95 8.87
CA LEU A 283 24.00 6.03 7.73
C LEU A 283 25.28 6.84 8.04
N GLY A 284 25.41 7.39 9.25
CA GLY A 284 26.55 8.21 9.65
C GLY A 284 26.71 9.50 8.82
N LEU A 285 25.60 10.12 8.42
CA LEU A 285 25.59 11.27 7.52
C LEU A 285 25.59 12.60 8.28
N SER A 286 26.41 13.53 7.84
CA SER A 286 26.23 14.95 8.17
C SER A 286 25.04 15.54 7.40
N ALA A 287 24.46 16.66 7.88
CA ALA A 287 23.33 17.33 7.23
C ALA A 287 23.61 17.63 5.74
N ARG A 288 24.83 18.06 5.41
CA ARG A 288 25.24 18.35 4.03
C ARG A 288 25.31 17.08 3.17
N GLN A 289 25.79 15.96 3.71
CA GLN A 289 25.83 14.67 3.01
C GLN A 289 24.43 14.13 2.78
N ARG A 290 23.51 14.28 3.75
CA ARG A 290 22.09 13.93 3.61
C ARG A 290 21.46 14.70 2.46
N ASP A 291 21.62 16.05 2.42
CA ASP A 291 21.03 16.88 1.38
C ASP A 291 21.53 16.48 -0.01
N TYR A 292 22.82 16.18 -0.13
CA TYR A 292 23.40 15.66 -1.36
C TYR A 292 22.84 14.28 -1.75
N LEU A 293 22.70 13.37 -0.79
CA LEU A 293 22.11 12.05 -1.01
C LEU A 293 20.64 12.16 -1.45
N GLN A 294 19.86 13.05 -0.81
CA GLN A 294 18.47 13.29 -1.18
C GLN A 294 18.33 13.85 -2.59
N GLN A 295 19.18 14.81 -2.98
CA GLN A 295 19.18 15.35 -4.35
C GLN A 295 19.55 14.28 -5.37
N ARG A 296 20.55 13.46 -5.10
CA ARG A 296 20.96 12.34 -5.95
C ARG A 296 19.87 11.29 -6.04
N PHE A 297 19.26 10.91 -4.93
CA PHE A 297 18.12 9.99 -4.91
C PHE A 297 16.95 10.53 -5.73
N LYS A 298 16.56 11.80 -5.53
CA LYS A 298 15.51 12.46 -6.31
C LYS A 298 15.80 12.41 -7.80
N TYR A 299 17.02 12.72 -8.22
CA TYR A 299 17.45 12.65 -9.62
C TYR A 299 17.24 11.23 -10.21
N HIS A 300 17.66 10.18 -9.49
CA HIS A 300 17.51 8.81 -9.97
C HIS A 300 16.05 8.36 -10.00
N VAL A 301 15.23 8.74 -9.03
CA VAL A 301 13.79 8.45 -9.02
C VAL A 301 13.09 9.13 -10.19
N GLU A 302 13.39 10.40 -10.46
CA GLU A 302 12.83 11.13 -11.61
C GLU A 302 13.24 10.46 -12.93
N LYS A 303 14.51 10.10 -13.07
CA LYS A 303 15.02 9.40 -14.26
C LYS A 303 14.38 8.02 -14.45
N PHE A 304 14.22 7.26 -13.38
CA PHE A 304 13.51 5.98 -13.39
C PHE A 304 12.06 6.16 -13.84
N ALA A 305 11.33 7.11 -13.25
CA ALA A 305 9.92 7.35 -13.53
C ALA A 305 9.64 7.95 -14.92
N GLN A 306 10.60 8.66 -15.51
CA GLN A 306 10.43 9.31 -16.81
C GLN A 306 10.93 8.47 -17.99
N PHE A 307 11.98 7.66 -17.80
CA PHE A 307 12.63 6.99 -18.89
C PHE A 307 12.67 5.46 -18.74
N HIS A 308 12.92 4.96 -17.53
CA HIS A 308 13.20 3.53 -17.36
C HIS A 308 11.93 2.69 -17.21
N ARG A 309 11.00 3.13 -16.38
CA ARG A 309 9.74 2.42 -16.08
C ARG A 309 8.53 3.37 -15.99
N TRP A 310 8.47 4.33 -16.91
CA TRP A 310 7.42 5.35 -16.90
C TRP A 310 6.01 4.75 -16.92
N GLU A 311 5.78 3.70 -17.72
CA GLU A 311 4.48 3.02 -17.84
C GLU A 311 4.02 2.46 -16.50
N LEU A 312 4.90 1.71 -15.84
CA LEU A 312 4.61 1.11 -14.53
C LEU A 312 4.32 2.16 -13.47
N VAL A 313 5.13 3.23 -13.42
CA VAL A 313 4.97 4.31 -12.44
C VAL A 313 3.67 5.08 -12.70
N HIS A 314 3.38 5.41 -13.96
CA HIS A 314 2.16 6.15 -14.30
C HIS A 314 0.91 5.29 -14.14
N GLN A 315 0.98 3.99 -14.42
CA GLN A 315 -0.08 3.05 -14.13
C GLN A 315 -0.41 3.04 -12.62
N TRP A 316 0.61 2.99 -11.77
CA TRP A 316 0.41 3.04 -10.32
C TRP A 316 -0.19 4.37 -9.86
N LEU A 317 0.26 5.49 -10.41
CA LEU A 317 -0.26 6.83 -10.09
C LEU A 317 -1.67 7.07 -10.66
N GLY A 318 -2.22 6.15 -11.46
CA GLY A 318 -3.48 6.35 -12.18
C GLY A 318 -3.39 7.49 -13.20
N ALA A 319 -2.19 7.77 -13.68
CA ALA A 319 -1.82 8.86 -14.58
C ALA A 319 -1.21 8.30 -15.88
N ASP A 320 -1.72 7.15 -16.33
CA ASP A 320 -1.36 6.54 -17.60
C ASP A 320 -1.82 7.39 -18.80
N LEU A 321 -1.35 7.04 -19.97
CA LEU A 321 -1.65 7.78 -21.19
C LEU A 321 -3.15 7.70 -21.54
N GLU A 322 -3.83 6.58 -21.25
CA GLU A 322 -5.28 6.41 -21.45
C GLU A 322 -6.08 7.40 -20.60
N LYS A 323 -5.55 7.77 -19.44
CA LYS A 323 -6.14 8.75 -18.52
C LYS A 323 -5.53 10.15 -18.68
N ASN A 324 -5.00 10.45 -19.88
CA ASN A 324 -4.40 11.74 -20.19
C ASN A 324 -3.35 12.20 -19.15
N PHE A 325 -2.49 11.29 -18.68
CA PHE A 325 -1.50 11.53 -17.61
C PHE A 325 -2.13 12.01 -16.29
N GLY A 326 -3.41 11.70 -16.05
CA GLY A 326 -4.17 12.15 -14.87
C GLY A 326 -4.44 13.66 -14.86
N LEU A 327 -4.38 14.31 -16.01
CA LEU A 327 -4.74 15.71 -16.19
C LEU A 327 -6.26 15.85 -16.31
N SER A 328 -6.82 16.90 -15.71
CA SER A 328 -8.20 17.31 -15.96
C SER A 328 -8.40 17.75 -17.40
N PRO A 329 -9.63 17.79 -17.94
CA PRO A 329 -9.87 18.23 -19.32
C PRO A 329 -9.30 19.62 -19.65
N SER A 330 -9.33 20.55 -18.71
CA SER A 330 -8.76 21.90 -18.87
C SER A 330 -7.23 21.86 -18.87
N GLU A 331 -6.60 21.10 -17.97
CA GLU A 331 -5.15 20.94 -17.93
C GLU A 331 -4.63 20.19 -19.17
N TRP A 332 -5.40 19.22 -19.66
CA TRP A 332 -5.07 18.51 -20.90
C TRP A 332 -5.03 19.45 -22.11
N GLN A 333 -5.96 20.38 -22.22
CA GLN A 333 -5.94 21.40 -23.27
C GLN A 333 -4.71 22.29 -23.16
N VAL A 334 -4.42 22.79 -21.96
CA VAL A 334 -3.19 23.61 -21.71
C VAL A 334 -1.93 22.82 -22.04
N PHE A 335 -1.90 21.52 -21.73
CA PHE A 335 -0.79 20.65 -22.09
C PHE A 335 -0.64 20.53 -23.62
N LEU A 336 -1.72 20.28 -24.35
CA LEU A 336 -1.70 20.16 -25.82
C LEU A 336 -1.24 21.46 -26.51
N GLU A 337 -1.62 22.61 -25.99
CA GLU A 337 -1.21 23.93 -26.52
C GLU A 337 0.29 24.22 -26.34
N GLN A 338 0.93 23.59 -25.34
CA GLN A 338 2.36 23.73 -25.08
C GLN A 338 3.22 22.76 -25.91
N LEU A 339 2.61 21.83 -26.64
CA LEU A 339 3.34 20.86 -27.45
C LEU A 339 3.85 21.48 -28.76
N THR A 340 5.07 21.14 -29.13
CA THR A 340 5.55 21.37 -30.50
C THR A 340 4.93 20.33 -31.45
N ASP A 341 4.90 20.63 -32.75
CA ASP A 341 4.37 19.71 -33.77
C ASP A 341 5.04 18.32 -33.70
N GLU A 342 6.35 18.27 -33.46
CA GLU A 342 7.10 17.03 -33.27
C GLU A 342 6.62 16.24 -32.04
N GLN A 343 6.32 16.93 -30.94
CA GLN A 343 5.84 16.31 -29.70
C GLN A 343 4.39 15.83 -29.84
N ALA A 344 3.56 16.59 -30.53
CA ALA A 344 2.17 16.21 -30.80
C ALA A 344 2.11 14.94 -31.67
N GLN A 345 2.96 14.84 -32.69
CA GLN A 345 3.07 13.61 -33.49
C GLN A 345 3.55 12.41 -32.66
N LEU A 346 4.56 12.61 -31.82
CA LEU A 346 5.05 11.55 -30.94
C LEU A 346 3.96 11.08 -29.96
N LEU A 347 3.23 12.01 -29.36
CA LEU A 347 2.12 11.70 -28.45
C LEU A 347 1.08 10.84 -29.16
N LYS A 348 0.65 11.23 -30.37
CA LYS A 348 -0.32 10.49 -31.14
C LYS A 348 0.12 9.07 -31.49
N LEU A 349 1.39 8.89 -31.85
CA LEU A 349 1.95 7.58 -32.15
C LEU A 349 2.02 6.69 -30.89
N LYS A 350 2.33 7.27 -29.75
CA LYS A 350 2.33 6.56 -28.47
C LYS A 350 0.92 6.19 -28.00
N GLN A 351 -0.10 7.01 -28.26
CA GLN A 351 -1.48 6.67 -28.01
C GLN A 351 -1.92 5.47 -28.89
N GLN A 352 -1.60 5.50 -30.17
CA GLN A 352 -1.88 4.37 -31.08
C GLN A 352 -1.16 3.08 -30.68
N GLN A 353 0.06 3.17 -30.14
CA GLN A 353 0.79 2.02 -29.60
C GLN A 353 0.06 1.37 -28.43
N GLN A 354 -0.59 2.17 -27.61
CA GLN A 354 -1.29 1.71 -26.42
C GLN A 354 -2.69 1.17 -26.70
N GLU A 355 -3.38 1.76 -27.70
CA GLU A 355 -4.72 1.31 -28.13
C GLU A 355 -4.67 -0.06 -28.82
N ASP A 356 -3.58 -0.40 -29.49
CA ASP A 356 -3.42 -1.61 -30.27
C ASP A 356 -2.21 -2.43 -29.79
N LEU A 357 -2.37 -3.08 -28.62
CA LEU A 357 -1.30 -3.84 -27.93
C LEU A 357 -0.74 -4.99 -28.78
N GLU A 358 -1.51 -5.55 -29.75
CA GLU A 358 -1.07 -6.65 -30.62
C GLU A 358 -0.40 -6.15 -31.92
N ASN A 359 -0.82 -5.00 -32.47
CA ASN A 359 -0.37 -4.48 -33.76
C ASN A 359 0.14 -3.03 -33.71
N GLY A 360 0.19 -2.41 -32.54
CA GLY A 360 0.66 -1.04 -32.39
C GLY A 360 2.14 -0.86 -32.78
N PRO A 361 2.54 0.35 -33.23
CA PRO A 361 3.91 0.60 -33.70
C PRO A 361 4.90 0.46 -32.53
N SER A 362 5.87 -0.45 -32.64
CA SER A 362 6.97 -0.55 -31.68
C SER A 362 7.78 0.76 -31.63
N ASP A 363 8.53 1.01 -30.54
CA ASP A 363 9.39 2.20 -30.41
C ASP A 363 10.38 2.34 -31.58
N GLY A 364 10.83 1.21 -32.12
CA GLY A 364 11.63 1.18 -33.33
C GLY A 364 10.88 1.64 -34.58
N ALA A 365 9.61 1.25 -34.71
CA ALA A 365 8.76 1.71 -35.81
C ALA A 365 8.42 3.20 -35.68
N ILE A 366 8.13 3.69 -34.48
CA ILE A 366 7.94 5.12 -34.19
C ILE A 366 9.20 5.91 -34.58
N ALA A 367 10.37 5.40 -34.21
CA ALA A 367 11.65 6.03 -34.57
C ALA A 367 11.86 6.11 -36.08
N GLN A 368 11.54 5.05 -36.82
CA GLN A 368 11.60 5.03 -38.28
C GLN A 368 10.60 6.00 -38.92
N GLN A 369 9.37 6.03 -38.43
CA GLN A 369 8.31 6.90 -38.96
C GLN A 369 8.63 8.38 -38.76
N LEU A 370 9.21 8.75 -37.62
CA LEU A 370 9.63 10.12 -37.31
C LEU A 370 11.03 10.47 -37.87
N LYS A 371 11.72 9.50 -38.52
CA LYS A 371 13.12 9.62 -38.94
C LYS A 371 14.06 10.05 -37.82
N TRP A 372 13.82 9.51 -36.62
CA TRP A 372 14.60 9.74 -35.42
C TRP A 372 15.40 8.52 -35.01
N THR A 373 16.37 8.71 -34.13
CA THR A 373 17.02 7.60 -33.45
C THR A 373 16.17 7.16 -32.25
N PRO A 374 16.18 5.87 -31.84
CA PRO A 374 15.44 5.41 -30.65
C PRO A 374 15.75 6.22 -29.40
N LYS A 375 17.01 6.62 -29.18
CA LYS A 375 17.42 7.49 -28.08
C LYS A 375 16.78 8.90 -28.15
N ARG A 376 16.51 9.41 -29.37
CA ARG A 376 15.82 10.69 -29.54
C ARG A 376 14.35 10.56 -29.19
N VAL A 377 13.71 9.45 -29.56
CA VAL A 377 12.31 9.16 -29.19
C VAL A 377 12.19 9.11 -27.66
N GLU A 378 13.02 8.32 -27.01
CA GLU A 378 13.04 8.18 -25.55
C GLU A 378 13.24 9.53 -24.84
N ARG A 379 14.23 10.32 -25.27
CA ARG A 379 14.48 11.64 -24.71
C ARG A 379 13.30 12.60 -24.89
N ARG A 380 12.70 12.62 -26.09
CA ARG A 380 11.56 13.50 -26.38
C ARG A 380 10.32 13.06 -25.60
N TRP A 381 10.13 11.76 -25.44
CA TRP A 381 9.06 11.20 -24.62
C TRP A 381 9.22 11.60 -23.14
N GLY A 382 10.39 11.46 -22.56
CA GLY A 382 10.65 11.92 -21.19
C GLY A 382 10.44 13.43 -21.00
N GLN A 383 10.76 14.26 -22.01
CA GLN A 383 10.47 15.71 -21.98
C GLN A 383 8.95 15.96 -21.96
N LEU A 384 8.18 15.16 -22.70
CA LEU A 384 6.72 15.23 -22.78
C LEU A 384 6.08 14.86 -21.43
N ILE A 385 6.53 13.77 -20.81
CA ILE A 385 6.11 13.38 -19.46
C ILE A 385 6.45 14.47 -18.43
N SER A 386 7.65 15.04 -18.50
CA SER A 386 8.06 16.15 -17.62
C SER A 386 7.17 17.39 -17.79
N LEU A 387 6.73 17.67 -19.01
CA LEU A 387 5.80 18.76 -19.29
C LEU A 387 4.43 18.48 -18.67
N ALA A 388 3.87 17.27 -18.85
CA ALA A 388 2.62 16.86 -18.26
C ALA A 388 2.66 16.98 -16.72
N TRP A 389 3.72 16.54 -16.08
CA TRP A 389 3.92 16.70 -14.63
C TRP A 389 3.99 18.16 -14.20
N ARG A 390 4.60 19.02 -15.00
CA ARG A 390 4.66 20.45 -14.74
C ARG A 390 3.28 21.08 -14.78
N VAL A 391 2.50 20.80 -15.81
CA VAL A 391 1.12 21.30 -15.95
C VAL A 391 0.27 20.86 -14.76
N ARG A 392 0.30 19.56 -14.41
CA ARG A 392 -0.42 19.02 -13.28
C ARG A 392 -0.06 19.68 -11.94
N ASN A 393 1.22 20.00 -11.73
CA ASN A 393 1.72 20.54 -10.46
C ASN A 393 1.63 22.08 -10.38
N GLN A 394 1.41 22.79 -11.48
CA GLN A 394 1.25 24.24 -11.48
C GLN A 394 -0.02 24.70 -10.76
N HIS A 395 -1.10 23.90 -10.83
CA HIS A 395 -2.36 24.16 -10.13
C HIS A 395 -2.39 23.66 -8.68
N ALA A 396 -1.39 22.89 -8.26
CA ALA A 396 -1.31 22.35 -6.89
C ALA A 396 -0.64 23.30 -5.88
N LYS A 397 -0.16 24.47 -6.28
CA LYS A 397 0.31 25.51 -5.36
C LYS A 397 -0.86 26.40 -4.99
N PRO A 398 -1.42 26.31 -3.76
CA PRO A 398 -2.29 27.38 -3.28
C PRO A 398 -1.46 28.64 -3.17
N ASP A 399 -2.01 29.76 -3.66
CA ASP A 399 -1.46 31.11 -3.50
C ASP A 399 -1.04 31.32 -2.03
N GLN A 400 0.26 31.23 -1.78
CA GLN A 400 0.83 31.83 -0.57
C GLN A 400 0.90 33.33 -0.80
N LYS A 401 -0.14 34.04 -0.36
CA LYS A 401 -0.10 35.43 0.01
C LYS A 401 0.00 35.55 1.51
#